data_c1789bd6b2ff03b7e99c01d1f747d71b
#
_entry.id   c1789bd6b2ff03b7e99c01d1f747d71b
#
_cell.length_a   1.000
_cell.length_b   1.000
_cell.length_c   1.000
_cell.angle_alpha   90.00
_cell.angle_beta   90.00
_cell.angle_gamma   90.00
#
_symmetry.space_group_name_H-M   'P 1'
#
loop_
_entity.id
_entity.type
_entity.pdbx_description
1 polymer ?
#
loop_
_entity_poly.entity_id
_entity_poly.type
_entity_poly.pdbx_seq_one_letter_code
_entity_poly.pdbx_strand_id
1 'polypeptide(L)'
;MPAFPREELEEMMERWLEANRNAEREGDWSTYLGAHYTDDAVYRWNVGPNEEFWARGLKEIKEVALGYHMEGFEDWAYPYDTVLIDEKQGQVVGFWRQVAPFKRADGSNYEIAGVGGSWFKYAGDFKWSWQRDFFDFGNAKSIFIELAGGGHLNPTIREKIHRQAKAGAELLPGHETLRPEPGKLEKLKNLQAMVRIALFG
;
A
#
# COMPACT_ATOMS: atom_id res chain seq x y z
N MET A 1 30.80 9.68 4.34
CA MET A 1 30.61 8.50 5.21
C MET A 1 29.18 8.06 5.05
N PRO A 2 28.84 6.76 5.20
CA PRO A 2 27.44 6.31 5.25
C PRO A 2 26.69 7.02 6.37
N ALA A 3 25.39 7.23 6.20
CA ALA A 3 24.53 7.79 7.26
C ALA A 3 24.39 6.81 8.44
N PHE A 4 24.35 5.50 8.12
CA PHE A 4 24.27 4.40 9.08
C PHE A 4 25.15 3.24 8.61
N PRO A 5 25.65 2.39 9.53
CA PRO A 5 26.32 1.14 9.18
C PRO A 5 25.40 0.22 8.36
N ARG A 6 25.96 -0.44 7.36
CA ARG A 6 25.19 -1.38 6.52
C ARG A 6 24.58 -2.52 7.32
N GLU A 7 25.35 -3.04 8.26
CA GLU A 7 24.94 -4.14 9.14
C GLU A 7 23.71 -3.77 9.98
N GLU A 8 23.62 -2.52 10.43
CA GLU A 8 22.45 -2.03 11.19
C GLU A 8 21.19 -1.94 10.31
N LEU A 9 21.33 -1.55 9.03
CA LEU A 9 20.23 -1.53 8.09
C LEU A 9 19.79 -2.96 7.69
N GLU A 10 20.72 -3.88 7.55
CA GLU A 10 20.43 -5.30 7.31
C GLU A 10 19.69 -5.90 8.52
N GLU A 11 20.15 -5.68 9.74
CA GLU A 11 19.46 -6.11 10.96
C GLU A 11 18.06 -5.48 11.07
N MET A 12 17.91 -4.18 10.76
CA MET A 12 16.60 -3.53 10.73
C MET A 12 15.65 -4.24 9.76
N MET A 13 16.12 -4.62 8.58
CA MET A 13 15.30 -5.36 7.63
C MET A 13 14.95 -6.77 8.11
N GLU A 14 15.86 -7.47 8.76
CA GLU A 14 15.56 -8.77 9.36
C GLU A 14 14.44 -8.67 10.40
N ARG A 15 14.52 -7.69 11.31
CA ARG A 15 13.50 -7.38 12.31
C ARG A 15 12.16 -7.02 11.66
N TRP A 16 12.18 -6.20 10.62
CA TRP A 16 11.00 -5.82 9.85
C TRP A 16 10.32 -7.01 9.19
N LEU A 17 11.10 -7.88 8.53
CA LEU A 17 10.58 -9.09 7.89
C LEU A 17 10.04 -10.10 8.90
N GLU A 18 10.64 -10.21 10.07
CA GLU A 18 10.11 -11.02 11.16
C GLU A 18 8.79 -10.45 11.69
N ALA A 19 8.73 -9.13 11.91
CA ALA A 19 7.50 -8.45 12.31
C ALA A 19 6.37 -8.64 11.29
N ASN A 20 6.66 -8.59 9.98
CA ASN A 20 5.68 -8.91 8.93
C ASN A 20 5.15 -10.34 9.05
N ARG A 21 6.04 -11.34 9.16
CA ARG A 21 5.63 -12.75 9.34
C ARG A 21 4.76 -12.94 10.58
N ASN A 22 5.07 -12.24 11.66
CA ASN A 22 4.27 -12.28 12.88
C ASN A 22 2.91 -11.62 12.69
N ALA A 23 2.87 -10.46 12.02
CA ALA A 23 1.63 -9.75 11.68
C ALA A 23 0.71 -10.59 10.79
N GLU A 24 1.25 -11.24 9.75
CA GLU A 24 0.52 -12.16 8.88
C GLU A 24 -0.07 -13.35 9.66
N ARG A 25 0.72 -13.96 10.56
CA ARG A 25 0.28 -15.10 11.35
C ARG A 25 -0.85 -14.77 12.32
N GLU A 26 -0.78 -13.58 12.94
CA GLU A 26 -1.71 -13.15 13.99
C GLU A 26 -2.83 -12.23 13.46
N GLY A 27 -2.74 -11.77 12.20
CA GLY A 27 -3.66 -10.79 11.62
C GLY A 27 -3.56 -9.39 12.26
N ASP A 28 -2.41 -9.04 12.85
CA ASP A 28 -2.23 -7.78 13.61
C ASP A 28 -0.97 -7.00 13.17
N TRP A 29 -1.13 -6.19 12.13
CA TRP A 29 -0.05 -5.33 11.63
C TRP A 29 0.26 -4.16 12.58
N SER A 30 -0.77 -3.63 13.25
CA SER A 30 -0.61 -2.48 14.16
C SER A 30 0.33 -2.76 15.33
N THR A 31 0.22 -3.93 15.94
CA THR A 31 1.09 -4.32 17.05
C THR A 31 2.51 -4.61 16.58
N TYR A 32 2.66 -5.42 15.54
CA TYR A 32 3.98 -5.91 15.13
C TYR A 32 4.77 -4.87 14.35
N LEU A 33 4.18 -4.25 13.32
CA LEU A 33 4.91 -3.26 12.50
C LEU A 33 4.96 -1.90 13.16
N GLY A 34 3.92 -1.51 13.92
CA GLY A 34 3.86 -0.23 14.60
C GLY A 34 5.01 0.04 15.57
N ALA A 35 5.64 -1.01 16.10
CA ALA A 35 6.81 -0.90 16.97
C ALA A 35 8.06 -0.34 16.24
N HIS A 36 8.11 -0.45 14.93
CA HIS A 36 9.25 -0.08 14.10
C HIS A 36 9.18 1.32 13.48
N TYR A 37 8.34 2.21 13.98
CA TYR A 37 8.27 3.60 13.53
C TYR A 37 8.65 4.57 14.65
N THR A 38 9.23 5.72 14.26
CA THR A 38 9.36 6.86 15.17
C THR A 38 8.00 7.48 15.47
N ASP A 39 7.90 8.26 16.55
CA ASP A 39 6.64 8.89 16.96
C ASP A 39 6.10 9.88 15.94
N ASP A 40 6.98 10.51 15.16
CA ASP A 40 6.69 11.50 14.12
C ASP A 40 6.77 10.93 12.69
N ALA A 41 6.88 9.62 12.53
CA ALA A 41 7.01 8.97 11.23
C ALA A 41 5.87 9.32 10.28
N VAL A 42 6.15 9.27 8.98
CA VAL A 42 5.16 9.45 7.92
C VAL A 42 5.07 8.19 7.08
N TYR A 43 3.85 7.68 6.91
CA TYR A 43 3.57 6.55 6.03
C TYR A 43 2.55 6.95 4.96
N ARG A 44 2.84 6.62 3.70
CA ARG A 44 2.00 7.01 2.56
C ARG A 44 2.05 6.01 1.42
N TRP A 45 1.01 6.00 0.56
CA TRP A 45 0.98 5.26 -0.71
C TRP A 45 0.04 5.90 -1.72
N ASN A 46 0.20 5.53 -3.00
CA ASN A 46 -0.72 5.95 -4.05
C ASN A 46 -2.04 5.16 -3.96
N VAL A 47 -3.17 5.85 -4.11
CA VAL A 47 -4.50 5.23 -4.10
C VAL A 47 -5.15 5.29 -5.47
N GLY A 48 -4.76 6.25 -6.30
CA GLY A 48 -5.32 6.46 -7.61
C GLY A 48 -4.65 7.61 -8.34
N PRO A 49 -5.17 8.03 -9.49
CA PRO A 49 -4.54 9.05 -10.32
C PRO A 49 -4.54 10.46 -9.69
N ASN A 50 -5.40 10.71 -8.73
CA ASN A 50 -5.53 12.00 -8.06
C ASN A 50 -5.68 11.88 -6.53
N GLU A 51 -5.34 10.73 -5.96
CA GLU A 51 -5.57 10.44 -4.55
C GLU A 51 -4.39 9.70 -3.97
N GLU A 52 -3.99 10.09 -2.78
CA GLU A 52 -2.90 9.50 -2.02
C GLU A 52 -3.31 9.32 -0.57
N PHE A 53 -2.87 8.23 0.03
CA PHE A 53 -3.02 8.01 1.47
C PHE A 53 -1.84 8.62 2.23
N TRP A 54 -2.15 9.18 3.41
CA TRP A 54 -1.19 9.72 4.36
C TRP A 54 -1.57 9.32 5.79
N ALA A 55 -0.57 8.86 6.55
CA ALA A 55 -0.62 8.76 8.01
C ALA A 55 0.58 9.52 8.58
N ARG A 56 0.32 10.45 9.49
CA ARG A 56 1.31 11.33 10.10
C ARG A 56 1.40 11.07 11.59
N GLY A 57 2.57 10.60 12.02
CA GLY A 57 2.82 10.17 13.39
C GLY A 57 2.38 8.72 13.66
N LEU A 58 3.01 8.14 14.65
CA LEU A 58 2.84 6.74 15.05
C LEU A 58 1.37 6.37 15.31
N LYS A 59 0.60 7.30 15.89
CA LYS A 59 -0.82 7.05 16.19
C LYS A 59 -1.62 6.79 14.92
N GLU A 60 -1.53 7.68 13.90
CA GLU A 60 -2.25 7.48 12.64
C GLU A 60 -1.73 6.27 11.88
N ILE A 61 -0.42 6.00 11.93
CA ILE A 61 0.16 4.79 11.33
C ILE A 61 -0.49 3.55 11.92
N LYS A 62 -0.58 3.44 13.24
CA LYS A 62 -1.16 2.27 13.92
C LYS A 62 -2.68 2.17 13.71
N GLU A 63 -3.42 3.26 13.88
CA GLU A 63 -4.89 3.24 13.86
C GLU A 63 -5.44 3.19 12.44
N VAL A 64 -4.80 3.90 11.49
CA VAL A 64 -5.34 4.06 10.15
C VAL A 64 -4.60 3.19 9.13
N ALA A 65 -3.27 3.35 8.99
CA ALA A 65 -2.51 2.59 7.99
C ALA A 65 -2.52 1.08 8.28
N LEU A 66 -2.05 0.71 9.46
CA LEU A 66 -1.88 -0.68 9.90
C LEU A 66 -3.14 -1.26 10.58
N GLY A 67 -4.09 -0.40 11.00
CA GLY A 67 -5.41 -0.78 11.50
C GLY A 67 -6.44 -0.76 10.40
N TYR A 68 -7.19 0.34 10.26
CA TYR A 68 -8.34 0.46 9.35
C TYR A 68 -8.07 -0.04 7.92
N HIS A 69 -6.93 0.31 7.30
CA HIS A 69 -6.66 -0.11 5.93
C HIS A 69 -6.30 -1.58 5.79
N MET A 70 -5.81 -2.21 6.85
CA MET A 70 -5.53 -3.66 6.87
C MET A 70 -6.73 -4.52 7.23
N GLU A 71 -7.84 -3.94 7.71
CA GLU A 71 -9.08 -4.70 7.94
C GLU A 71 -9.60 -5.35 6.65
N GLY A 72 -9.81 -6.65 6.71
CA GLY A 72 -10.20 -7.51 5.59
C GLY A 72 -9.04 -8.16 4.86
N PHE A 73 -7.79 -7.84 5.24
CA PHE A 73 -6.56 -8.42 4.71
C PHE A 73 -5.85 -9.35 5.70
N GLU A 74 -6.53 -9.78 6.77
CA GLU A 74 -5.96 -10.55 7.87
C GLU A 74 -5.32 -11.86 7.40
N ASP A 75 -5.91 -12.51 6.39
CA ASP A 75 -5.43 -13.78 5.81
C ASP A 75 -4.50 -13.60 4.59
N TRP A 76 -4.10 -12.36 4.26
CA TRP A 76 -3.24 -12.09 3.10
C TRP A 76 -1.76 -12.17 3.50
N ALA A 77 -0.91 -12.60 2.55
CA ALA A 77 0.53 -12.64 2.74
C ALA A 77 1.24 -11.57 1.90
N TYR A 78 2.36 -11.07 2.42
CA TYR A 78 3.17 -10.01 1.80
C TYR A 78 4.63 -10.46 1.66
N PRO A 79 4.92 -11.52 0.87
CA PRO A 79 6.29 -12.01 0.72
C PRO A 79 7.18 -10.98 0.04
N TYR A 80 8.33 -10.70 0.65
CA TYR A 80 9.38 -9.86 0.08
C TYR A 80 10.28 -10.72 -0.81
N ASP A 81 10.46 -10.30 -2.07
CA ASP A 81 11.29 -10.99 -3.05
C ASP A 81 12.72 -10.43 -3.09
N THR A 82 12.90 -9.12 -2.86
CA THR A 82 14.19 -8.44 -2.97
C THR A 82 14.25 -7.23 -2.03
N VAL A 83 15.42 -6.99 -1.45
CA VAL A 83 15.71 -5.81 -0.63
C VAL A 83 16.95 -5.12 -1.17
N LEU A 84 16.88 -3.81 -1.36
CA LEU A 84 17.98 -2.94 -1.76
C LEU A 84 18.27 -1.95 -0.64
N ILE A 85 19.54 -1.81 -0.26
CA ILE A 85 20.00 -0.95 0.84
C ILE A 85 20.94 0.11 0.29
N ASP A 86 20.65 1.37 0.59
CA ASP A 86 21.54 2.52 0.38
C ASP A 86 22.00 3.06 1.74
N GLU A 87 23.15 2.56 2.22
CA GLU A 87 23.74 2.99 3.49
C GLU A 87 24.19 4.46 3.48
N LYS A 88 24.46 5.04 2.30
CA LYS A 88 24.88 6.44 2.22
C LYS A 88 23.77 7.39 2.59
N GLN A 89 22.54 7.03 2.26
CA GLN A 89 21.35 7.83 2.53
C GLN A 89 20.49 7.27 3.68
N GLY A 90 20.86 6.11 4.24
CA GLY A 90 20.04 5.44 5.25
C GLY A 90 18.67 5.05 4.71
N GLN A 91 18.61 4.55 3.48
CA GLN A 91 17.37 4.19 2.81
C GLN A 91 17.33 2.73 2.42
N VAL A 92 16.14 2.16 2.45
CA VAL A 92 15.90 0.77 2.06
C VAL A 92 14.69 0.70 1.14
N VAL A 93 14.77 -0.12 0.10
CA VAL A 93 13.62 -0.46 -0.76
C VAL A 93 13.44 -1.97 -0.70
N GLY A 94 12.26 -2.39 -0.25
CA GLY A 94 11.84 -3.79 -0.29
C GLY A 94 10.77 -4.00 -1.34
N PHE A 95 10.95 -4.98 -2.24
CA PHE A 95 9.93 -5.38 -3.22
C PHE A 95 9.15 -6.56 -2.68
N TRP A 96 7.82 -6.46 -2.70
CA TRP A 96 6.92 -7.48 -2.20
C TRP A 96 5.72 -7.69 -3.12
N ARG A 97 5.07 -8.82 -2.95
CA ARG A 97 3.78 -9.13 -3.58
C ARG A 97 2.69 -9.17 -2.51
N GLN A 98 1.47 -8.89 -2.88
CA GLN A 98 0.31 -9.05 -2.01
C GLN A 98 -0.50 -10.25 -2.50
N VAL A 99 -0.55 -11.32 -1.70
CA VAL A 99 -1.10 -12.62 -2.09
C VAL A 99 -2.35 -12.92 -1.28
N ALA A 100 -3.48 -13.10 -1.98
CA ALA A 100 -4.74 -13.49 -1.35
C ALA A 100 -4.73 -14.95 -0.87
N PRO A 101 -5.54 -15.33 0.15
CA PRO A 101 -5.59 -16.69 0.68
C PRO A 101 -6.29 -17.70 -0.24
N PHE A 102 -6.66 -17.31 -1.44
CA PHE A 102 -7.38 -18.12 -2.42
C PHE A 102 -6.51 -18.45 -3.63
N LYS A 103 -6.88 -19.52 -4.34
CA LYS A 103 -6.27 -19.88 -5.60
C LYS A 103 -7.30 -19.96 -6.72
N ARG A 104 -6.86 -19.66 -7.94
CA ARG A 104 -7.64 -19.88 -9.16
C ARG A 104 -7.82 -21.37 -9.44
N ALA A 105 -8.72 -21.69 -10.34
CA ALA A 105 -8.99 -23.09 -10.73
C ALA A 105 -7.77 -23.83 -11.32
N ASP A 106 -6.83 -23.09 -11.92
CA ASP A 106 -5.57 -23.61 -12.45
C ASP A 106 -4.46 -23.74 -11.37
N GLY A 107 -4.76 -23.41 -10.11
CA GLY A 107 -3.84 -23.46 -8.98
C GLY A 107 -2.96 -22.22 -8.81
N SER A 108 -3.05 -21.22 -9.70
CA SER A 108 -2.33 -19.96 -9.56
C SER A 108 -2.91 -19.10 -8.42
N ASN A 109 -2.07 -18.22 -7.87
CA ASN A 109 -2.50 -17.31 -6.79
C ASN A 109 -3.29 -16.13 -7.36
N TYR A 110 -4.27 -15.65 -6.60
CA TYR A 110 -4.74 -14.27 -6.74
C TYR A 110 -3.71 -13.38 -6.05
N GLU A 111 -2.91 -12.66 -6.81
CA GLU A 111 -1.88 -11.81 -6.24
C GLU A 111 -1.74 -10.49 -6.99
N ILE A 112 -1.48 -9.42 -6.23
CA ILE A 112 -1.05 -8.14 -6.77
C ILE A 112 0.45 -8.25 -6.95
N ALA A 113 0.86 -8.47 -8.18
CA ALA A 113 2.22 -8.69 -8.59
C ALA A 113 2.75 -7.51 -9.44
N GLY A 114 3.90 -7.68 -10.07
CA GLY A 114 4.53 -6.65 -10.88
C GLY A 114 5.42 -5.75 -10.03
N VAL A 115 5.28 -4.45 -10.14
CA VAL A 115 6.07 -3.50 -9.34
C VAL A 115 5.30 -3.13 -8.09
N GLY A 116 5.61 -3.79 -6.98
CA GLY A 116 5.12 -3.46 -5.64
C GLY A 116 6.27 -3.41 -4.64
N GLY A 117 6.21 -2.51 -3.68
CA GLY A 117 7.27 -2.40 -2.69
C GLY A 117 7.04 -1.28 -1.69
N SER A 118 7.94 -1.24 -0.73
CA SER A 118 8.04 -0.19 0.28
C SER A 118 9.41 0.48 0.20
N TRP A 119 9.41 1.79 0.17
CA TRP A 119 10.60 2.60 0.30
C TRP A 119 10.63 3.22 1.69
N PHE A 120 11.72 2.99 2.42
CA PHE A 120 11.89 3.39 3.80
C PHE A 120 13.03 4.40 3.96
N LYS A 121 12.90 5.28 5.00
CA LYS A 121 14.01 6.06 5.54
C LYS A 121 14.24 5.65 6.98
N TYR A 122 15.46 5.22 7.25
CA TYR A 122 15.88 4.79 8.58
C TYR A 122 16.20 5.99 9.47
N ALA A 123 15.87 5.88 10.75
CA ALA A 123 16.09 6.93 11.75
C ALA A 123 17.11 6.57 12.83
N GLY A 124 17.65 5.34 12.80
CA GLY A 124 18.38 4.75 13.91
C GLY A 124 17.47 3.99 14.87
N ASP A 125 18.06 3.33 15.86
CA ASP A 125 17.35 2.59 16.92
C ASP A 125 16.30 1.58 16.38
N PHE A 126 16.57 0.98 15.24
CA PHE A 126 15.69 0.04 14.53
C PHE A 126 14.30 0.58 14.27
N LYS A 127 14.23 1.87 13.81
CA LYS A 127 12.99 2.55 13.47
C LYS A 127 13.03 3.24 12.11
N TRP A 128 11.88 3.25 11.45
CA TRP A 128 11.61 4.02 10.24
C TRP A 128 11.04 5.39 10.60
N SER A 129 11.60 6.46 10.03
CA SER A 129 11.00 7.80 10.10
C SER A 129 10.05 8.07 8.95
N TRP A 130 10.13 7.26 7.89
CA TRP A 130 9.32 7.47 6.72
C TRP A 130 9.17 6.17 5.94
N GLN A 131 7.97 5.94 5.41
CA GLN A 131 7.66 4.86 4.46
C GLN A 131 6.78 5.37 3.34
N ARG A 132 7.05 4.90 2.12
CA ARG A 132 6.16 5.03 0.99
C ARG A 132 6.00 3.68 0.31
N ASP A 133 4.77 3.19 0.27
CA ASP A 133 4.46 2.06 -0.57
C ASP A 133 4.13 2.51 -1.99
N PHE A 134 4.46 1.67 -2.92
CA PHE A 134 4.13 1.82 -4.32
C PHE A 134 3.72 0.46 -4.88
N PHE A 135 2.72 0.44 -5.75
CA PHE A 135 2.21 -0.77 -6.38
C PHE A 135 1.49 -0.43 -7.68
N ASP A 136 1.33 -1.44 -8.53
CA ASP A 136 0.53 -1.33 -9.75
C ASP A 136 -0.96 -1.29 -9.40
N PHE A 137 -1.50 -0.07 -9.37
CA PHE A 137 -2.91 0.17 -9.06
C PHE A 137 -3.86 -0.49 -10.07
N GLY A 138 -3.47 -0.57 -11.36
CA GLY A 138 -4.24 -1.25 -12.40
C GLY A 138 -4.34 -2.74 -12.13
N ASN A 139 -3.23 -3.38 -11.77
CA ASN A 139 -3.19 -4.79 -11.39
C ASN A 139 -4.00 -5.04 -10.12
N ALA A 140 -3.83 -4.22 -9.06
CA ALA A 140 -4.60 -4.32 -7.83
C ALA A 140 -6.12 -4.29 -8.09
N LYS A 141 -6.57 -3.32 -8.88
CA LYS A 141 -7.98 -3.20 -9.27
C LYS A 141 -8.49 -4.45 -10.02
N SER A 142 -7.69 -4.97 -10.95
CA SER A 142 -8.03 -6.18 -11.71
C SER A 142 -8.22 -7.39 -10.79
N ILE A 143 -7.31 -7.61 -9.85
CA ILE A 143 -7.39 -8.71 -8.89
C ILE A 143 -8.61 -8.60 -7.98
N PHE A 144 -8.95 -7.41 -7.49
CA PHE A 144 -10.15 -7.24 -6.67
C PHE A 144 -11.44 -7.49 -7.46
N ILE A 145 -11.50 -7.11 -8.74
CA ILE A 145 -12.64 -7.43 -9.63
C ILE A 145 -12.75 -8.96 -9.83
N GLU A 146 -11.62 -9.62 -10.06
CA GLU A 146 -11.58 -11.07 -10.25
C GLU A 146 -12.02 -11.82 -8.98
N LEU A 147 -11.52 -11.42 -7.80
CA LEU A 147 -11.94 -11.95 -6.51
C LEU A 147 -13.46 -11.73 -6.26
N ALA A 148 -13.98 -10.57 -6.64
CA ALA A 148 -15.41 -10.28 -6.53
C ALA A 148 -16.24 -11.20 -7.44
N GLY A 149 -15.80 -11.42 -8.67
CA GLY A 149 -16.44 -12.33 -9.64
C GLY A 149 -16.44 -13.79 -9.19
N GLY A 150 -15.36 -14.22 -8.52
CA GLY A 150 -15.22 -15.55 -7.91
C GLY A 150 -15.93 -15.72 -6.56
N GLY A 151 -16.51 -14.67 -6.00
CA GLY A 151 -17.16 -14.73 -4.68
C GLY A 151 -16.18 -14.75 -3.49
N HIS A 152 -14.91 -14.43 -3.73
CA HIS A 152 -13.82 -14.48 -2.73
C HIS A 152 -13.50 -13.12 -2.10
N LEU A 153 -14.10 -12.03 -2.59
CA LEU A 153 -13.81 -10.71 -2.05
C LEU A 153 -14.40 -10.53 -0.65
N ASN A 154 -13.53 -10.28 0.32
CA ASN A 154 -13.94 -10.03 1.71
C ASN A 154 -14.97 -8.88 1.79
N PRO A 155 -16.05 -9.02 2.61
CA PRO A 155 -17.09 -8.00 2.73
C PRO A 155 -16.57 -6.61 3.14
N THR A 156 -15.58 -6.54 4.04
CA THR A 156 -14.97 -5.28 4.48
C THR A 156 -14.23 -4.59 3.33
N ILE A 157 -13.44 -5.34 2.56
CA ILE A 157 -12.75 -4.81 1.37
C ILE A 157 -13.78 -4.34 0.34
N ARG A 158 -14.85 -5.12 0.11
CA ARG A 158 -15.93 -4.74 -0.82
C ARG A 158 -16.57 -3.41 -0.42
N GLU A 159 -16.85 -3.21 0.86
CA GLU A 159 -17.43 -1.96 1.37
C GLU A 159 -16.48 -0.78 1.16
N LYS A 160 -15.19 -0.92 1.45
CA LYS A 160 -14.17 0.11 1.20
C LYS A 160 -14.09 0.48 -0.28
N ILE A 161 -14.07 -0.50 -1.18
CA ILE A 161 -14.07 -0.27 -2.63
C ILE A 161 -15.37 0.44 -3.06
N HIS A 162 -16.52 0.03 -2.54
CA HIS A 162 -17.80 0.67 -2.86
C HIS A 162 -17.83 2.14 -2.43
N ARG A 163 -17.36 2.45 -1.23
CA ARG A 163 -17.26 3.83 -0.73
C ARG A 163 -16.34 4.67 -1.61
N GLN A 164 -15.18 4.15 -1.97
CA GLN A 164 -14.21 4.83 -2.82
C GLN A 164 -14.71 5.03 -4.27
N ALA A 165 -15.49 4.10 -4.81
CA ALA A 165 -16.05 4.21 -6.17
C ALA A 165 -17.22 5.20 -6.26
N LYS A 166 -17.82 5.60 -5.15
CA LYS A 166 -19.00 6.47 -5.13
C LYS A 166 -18.59 7.92 -5.39
N ALA A 167 -18.93 8.43 -6.56
CA ALA A 167 -18.61 9.81 -6.96
C ALA A 167 -19.11 10.84 -5.94
N GLY A 168 -18.20 11.68 -5.44
CA GLY A 168 -18.49 12.67 -4.39
C GLY A 168 -18.61 12.06 -2.99
N ALA A 169 -18.20 10.81 -2.81
CA ALA A 169 -18.14 10.17 -1.51
C ALA A 169 -17.11 10.86 -0.60
N GLU A 170 -17.32 10.72 0.69
CA GLU A 170 -16.33 11.00 1.69
C GLU A 170 -15.08 10.14 1.45
N LEU A 171 -13.91 10.78 1.46
CA LEU A 171 -12.64 10.06 1.32
C LEU A 171 -12.48 9.05 2.47
N LEU A 172 -11.83 7.93 2.20
CA LEU A 172 -11.47 7.00 3.26
C LEU A 172 -10.49 7.66 4.25
N PRO A 173 -10.41 7.20 5.51
CA PRO A 173 -9.48 7.74 6.49
C PRO A 173 -8.05 7.83 5.95
N GLY A 174 -7.41 8.99 6.13
CA GLY A 174 -6.06 9.26 5.64
C GLY A 174 -5.94 9.56 4.14
N HIS A 175 -7.00 9.47 3.34
CA HIS A 175 -6.96 9.80 1.92
C HIS A 175 -7.02 11.30 1.68
N GLU A 176 -6.18 11.79 0.78
CA GLU A 176 -6.11 13.20 0.36
C GLU A 176 -6.09 13.30 -1.16
N THR A 177 -6.70 14.34 -1.71
CA THR A 177 -6.61 14.64 -3.14
C THR A 177 -5.33 15.39 -3.46
N LEU A 178 -4.61 14.96 -4.51
CA LEU A 178 -3.33 15.55 -4.93
C LEU A 178 -3.51 16.90 -5.63
N ARG A 179 -4.66 17.12 -6.24
CA ARG A 179 -5.01 18.33 -6.99
C ARG A 179 -6.51 18.57 -6.93
N PRO A 180 -6.95 19.81 -7.10
CA PRO A 180 -8.37 20.13 -7.15
C PRO A 180 -9.11 19.30 -8.21
N GLU A 181 -10.33 18.88 -7.88
CA GLU A 181 -11.19 18.21 -8.84
C GLU A 181 -11.51 19.12 -10.04
N PRO A 182 -11.42 18.61 -11.28
CA PRO A 182 -11.75 19.41 -12.45
C PRO A 182 -13.22 19.84 -12.44
N GLY A 183 -13.47 21.08 -12.85
CA GLY A 183 -14.82 21.62 -12.99
C GLY A 183 -15.65 20.85 -14.03
N LYS A 184 -16.98 21.04 -14.02
CA LYS A 184 -17.90 20.33 -14.93
C LYS A 184 -17.51 20.46 -16.41
N LEU A 185 -17.11 21.65 -16.83
CA LEU A 185 -16.69 21.89 -18.23
C LEU A 185 -15.40 21.15 -18.57
N GLU A 186 -14.46 21.10 -17.64
CA GLU A 186 -13.19 20.39 -17.81
C GLU A 186 -13.41 18.88 -17.82
N LYS A 187 -14.27 18.33 -16.95
CA LYS A 187 -14.69 16.92 -16.99
C LYS A 187 -15.30 16.55 -18.35
N LEU A 188 -16.12 17.43 -18.93
CA LEU A 188 -16.68 17.21 -20.26
C LEU A 188 -15.61 17.22 -21.36
N LYS A 189 -14.67 18.16 -21.33
CA LYS A 189 -13.54 18.21 -22.28
C LYS A 189 -12.67 16.95 -22.16
N ASN A 190 -12.39 16.50 -20.95
CA ASN A 190 -11.61 15.28 -20.70
C ASN A 190 -12.33 14.04 -21.25
N LEU A 191 -13.64 13.93 -21.05
CA LEU A 191 -14.45 12.85 -21.63
C LEU A 191 -14.41 12.88 -23.16
N GLN A 192 -14.56 14.05 -23.77
CA GLN A 192 -14.45 14.19 -25.23
C GLN A 192 -13.06 13.79 -25.75
N ALA A 193 -12.00 14.16 -25.03
CA ALA A 193 -10.64 13.76 -25.37
C ALA A 193 -10.46 12.23 -25.28
N MET A 194 -10.97 11.58 -24.23
CA MET A 194 -10.95 10.12 -24.08
C MET A 194 -11.69 9.42 -25.23
N VAL A 195 -12.88 9.91 -25.61
CA VAL A 195 -13.65 9.36 -26.74
C VAL A 195 -12.87 9.52 -28.04
N ARG A 196 -12.24 10.67 -28.26
CA ARG A 196 -11.43 10.90 -29.47
C ARG A 196 -10.25 9.93 -29.53
N ILE A 197 -9.51 9.75 -28.43
CA ILE A 197 -8.39 8.80 -28.36
C ILE A 197 -8.87 7.37 -28.64
N ALA A 198 -10.01 6.97 -28.06
CA ALA A 198 -10.55 5.62 -28.25
C ALA A 198 -11.02 5.35 -29.70
N LEU A 199 -11.49 6.36 -30.41
CA LEU A 199 -12.06 6.18 -31.78
C LEU A 199 -11.07 6.52 -32.91
N PHE A 200 -10.11 7.39 -32.69
CA PHE A 200 -9.26 7.96 -33.75
C PHE A 200 -7.77 8.04 -33.42
N GLY A 201 -7.37 7.69 -32.19
CA GLY A 201 -5.97 7.61 -31.73
C GLY A 201 -5.27 6.39 -32.22
#